data_e4f310962ba71d9599d1986a6c6ee377
#
_entry.id   e4f310962ba71d9599d1986a6c6ee377
#
_cell.length_a   1.000
_cell.length_b   1.000
_cell.length_c   1.000
_cell.angle_alpha   90.00
_cell.angle_beta   90.00
_cell.angle_gamma   90.00
#
_symmetry.space_group_name_H-M   'P 1'
#
loop_
_entity.id
_entity.type
_entity.pdbx_description
1 polymer ?
#
loop_
_entity_poly.entity_id
_entity_poly.type
_entity_poly.pdbx_seq_one_letter_code
_entity_poly.pdbx_strand_id
1 'polypeptide(L)'
;MVQKNETCDIVDWTDLTNRTLNLEALRSFVAICETGSFRRAAARVHKSPSAVSLQIAKLEELLGARLLDRDARNVALTSQGETLLGQARRLLGLNDETLAIFRKSPLAGRLSLAAPHDLGVSLVPGFLRRLAEVHPNIQVDVRLGTSDAVQKGITDGSFSLALFNDVGPSAIPARDLFSEPLKWLILDGGRAVEQELLPLAVAEIGCAWRDAALKALQTANRTYRVAYSSDTSMGQVAAIRADLAIAALPLSLADRNLVEAPAHYNLPELPLTHIRMADDGSELARAFTALVATEMTPRPRDAAE
;
A
#
# COMPACT_ATOMS: atom_id res chain seq x y z
N MET A 1 9.55 -23.59 50.85
CA MET A 1 9.64 -23.63 49.39
C MET A 1 8.20 -23.56 48.88
N VAL A 2 7.71 -22.36 48.59
CA VAL A 2 6.31 -22.12 48.26
C VAL A 2 6.32 -21.69 46.79
N GLN A 3 5.70 -22.54 45.94
CA GLN A 3 5.44 -22.23 44.52
C GLN A 3 4.44 -21.06 44.43
N LYS A 4 4.86 -19.97 43.81
CA LYS A 4 3.95 -18.93 43.35
C LYS A 4 3.15 -19.46 42.18
N ASN A 5 1.85 -19.64 42.36
CA ASN A 5 0.87 -19.76 41.30
C ASN A 5 0.83 -18.42 40.55
N GLU A 6 1.23 -18.42 39.31
CA GLU A 6 0.87 -17.36 38.34
C GLU A 6 -0.63 -17.50 38.07
N THR A 7 -1.42 -16.65 38.70
CA THR A 7 -2.83 -16.44 38.33
C THR A 7 -2.85 -15.84 36.93
N CYS A 8 -3.27 -16.64 35.97
CA CYS A 8 -3.74 -16.17 34.68
C CYS A 8 -4.86 -15.16 34.99
N ASP A 9 -4.64 -13.89 34.68
CA ASP A 9 -5.65 -12.84 34.77
C ASP A 9 -6.81 -13.23 33.87
N ILE A 10 -7.85 -13.78 34.47
CA ILE A 10 -9.11 -14.06 33.79
C ILE A 10 -9.71 -12.70 33.48
N VAL A 11 -9.65 -12.30 32.19
CA VAL A 11 -10.35 -11.12 31.71
C VAL A 11 -11.82 -11.27 32.11
N ASP A 12 -12.30 -10.36 32.95
CA ASP A 12 -13.71 -10.34 33.37
C ASP A 12 -14.56 -9.94 32.15
N TRP A 13 -15.15 -10.95 31.52
CA TRP A 13 -16.00 -10.80 30.34
C TRP A 13 -17.34 -10.12 30.64
N THR A 14 -17.69 -9.89 31.91
CA THR A 14 -18.98 -9.31 32.31
C THR A 14 -19.03 -7.79 32.06
N ASP A 15 -17.91 -7.09 32.05
CA ASP A 15 -17.84 -5.64 31.79
C ASP A 15 -17.71 -5.31 30.27
N LEU A 16 -17.45 -6.31 29.42
CA LEU A 16 -17.36 -6.18 27.95
C LEU A 16 -18.71 -6.32 27.25
N THR A 17 -19.80 -6.50 27.96
CA THR A 17 -21.08 -6.97 27.43
C THR A 17 -21.83 -5.99 26.54
N ASN A 18 -21.37 -4.74 26.34
CA ASN A 18 -22.15 -3.79 25.53
C ASN A 18 -21.36 -2.94 24.52
N ARG A 19 -20.08 -3.19 24.28
CA ARG A 19 -19.27 -2.38 23.36
C ARG A 19 -18.62 -3.21 22.25
N THR A 20 -19.42 -3.95 21.50
CA THR A 20 -18.90 -4.72 20.36
C THR A 20 -19.03 -3.94 19.07
N LEU A 21 -17.93 -3.85 18.31
CA LEU A 21 -17.91 -3.25 16.98
C LEU A 21 -18.70 -4.11 15.98
N ASN A 22 -19.63 -3.50 15.26
CA ASN A 22 -20.37 -4.17 14.20
C ASN A 22 -19.55 -4.20 12.92
N LEU A 23 -19.21 -5.39 12.43
CA LEU A 23 -18.42 -5.58 11.22
C LEU A 23 -19.08 -4.98 9.96
N GLU A 24 -20.40 -4.97 9.87
CA GLU A 24 -21.10 -4.34 8.74
C GLU A 24 -20.96 -2.81 8.79
N ALA A 25 -20.99 -2.22 9.98
CA ALA A 25 -20.71 -0.78 10.13
C ALA A 25 -19.27 -0.44 9.77
N LEU A 26 -18.31 -1.29 10.13
CA LEU A 26 -16.91 -1.14 9.70
C LEU A 26 -16.77 -1.28 8.17
N ARG A 27 -17.44 -2.23 7.52
CA ARG A 27 -17.46 -2.33 6.04
C ARG A 27 -18.03 -1.06 5.40
N SER A 28 -19.12 -0.52 5.94
CA SER A 28 -19.70 0.73 5.46
C SER A 28 -18.76 1.91 5.65
N PHE A 29 -18.09 1.99 6.78
CA PHE A 29 -17.08 3.03 7.06
C PHE A 29 -15.92 2.96 6.08
N VAL A 30 -15.29 1.78 5.90
CA VAL A 30 -14.20 1.58 4.93
C VAL A 30 -14.66 1.93 3.51
N ALA A 31 -15.86 1.52 3.10
CA ALA A 31 -16.39 1.86 1.77
C ALA A 31 -16.58 3.37 1.56
N ILE A 32 -16.96 4.12 2.62
CA ILE A 32 -17.05 5.59 2.54
C ILE A 32 -15.66 6.19 2.35
N CYS A 33 -14.67 5.74 3.13
CA CYS A 33 -13.29 6.23 3.02
C CYS A 33 -12.71 5.99 1.61
N GLU A 34 -12.97 4.83 1.02
CA GLU A 34 -12.46 4.46 -0.31
C GLU A 34 -13.20 5.17 -1.46
N THR A 35 -14.47 5.48 -1.29
CA THR A 35 -15.27 6.11 -2.36
C THR A 35 -15.42 7.62 -2.22
N GLY A 36 -15.13 8.18 -1.04
CA GLY A 36 -15.38 9.58 -0.70
C GLY A 36 -16.86 10.00 -0.73
N SER A 37 -17.79 9.03 -0.70
CA SER A 37 -19.23 9.33 -0.88
C SER A 37 -20.13 8.30 -0.22
N PHE A 38 -21.05 8.73 0.62
CA PHE A 38 -22.07 7.87 1.23
C PHE A 38 -22.92 7.13 0.20
N ARG A 39 -23.29 7.78 -0.91
CA ARG A 39 -24.08 7.16 -1.97
C ARG A 39 -23.32 6.07 -2.71
N ARG A 40 -22.05 6.31 -3.06
CA ARG A 40 -21.20 5.31 -3.71
C ARG A 40 -20.87 4.16 -2.78
N ALA A 41 -20.57 4.46 -1.51
CA ALA A 41 -20.35 3.44 -0.48
C ALA A 41 -21.58 2.56 -0.28
N ALA A 42 -22.79 3.14 -0.20
CA ALA A 42 -24.03 2.40 -0.07
C ALA A 42 -24.26 1.42 -1.22
N ALA A 43 -24.04 1.85 -2.45
CA ALA A 43 -24.11 0.96 -3.62
C ALA A 43 -23.09 -0.19 -3.50
N ARG A 44 -21.86 0.08 -3.06
CA ARG A 44 -20.79 -0.92 -2.91
C ARG A 44 -21.08 -1.97 -1.83
N VAL A 45 -21.72 -1.56 -0.74
CA VAL A 45 -22.10 -2.49 0.36
C VAL A 45 -23.53 -3.03 0.24
N HIS A 46 -24.19 -2.80 -0.90
CA HIS A 46 -25.56 -3.24 -1.20
C HIS A 46 -26.59 -2.79 -0.15
N LYS A 47 -26.50 -1.53 0.28
CA LYS A 47 -27.41 -0.92 1.26
C LYS A 47 -27.97 0.42 0.76
N SER A 48 -29.00 0.94 1.44
CA SER A 48 -29.46 2.29 1.19
C SER A 48 -28.52 3.34 1.81
N PRO A 49 -28.44 4.55 1.25
CA PRO A 49 -27.62 5.61 1.83
C PRO A 49 -28.05 5.99 3.27
N SER A 50 -29.33 5.88 3.59
CA SER A 50 -29.86 6.11 4.94
C SER A 50 -29.40 5.04 5.92
N ALA A 51 -29.37 3.77 5.50
CA ALA A 51 -28.87 2.65 6.32
C ALA A 51 -27.38 2.83 6.63
N VAL A 52 -26.57 3.21 5.62
CA VAL A 52 -25.14 3.49 5.80
C VAL A 52 -24.94 4.67 6.74
N SER A 53 -25.68 5.77 6.58
CA SER A 53 -25.61 6.92 7.50
C SER A 53 -25.93 6.55 8.94
N LEU A 54 -26.95 5.73 9.15
CA LEU A 54 -27.32 5.24 10.48
C LEU A 54 -26.25 4.34 11.09
N GLN A 55 -25.64 3.47 10.29
CA GLN A 55 -24.53 2.63 10.75
C GLN A 55 -23.32 3.46 11.21
N ILE A 56 -22.96 4.52 10.46
CA ILE A 56 -21.87 5.40 10.85
C ILE A 56 -22.22 6.18 12.11
N ALA A 57 -23.44 6.72 12.23
CA ALA A 57 -23.85 7.45 13.43
C ALA A 57 -23.76 6.58 14.69
N LYS A 58 -24.23 5.32 14.62
CA LYS A 58 -24.12 4.35 15.72
C LYS A 58 -22.67 3.99 16.04
N LEU A 59 -21.81 3.91 15.02
CA LEU A 59 -20.39 3.62 15.20
C LEU A 59 -19.69 4.80 15.91
N GLU A 60 -19.97 6.04 15.52
CA GLU A 60 -19.47 7.26 16.15
C GLU A 60 -19.98 7.40 17.60
N GLU A 61 -21.24 7.09 17.84
CA GLU A 61 -21.84 7.05 19.19
C GLU A 61 -21.15 6.01 20.09
N LEU A 62 -20.96 4.79 19.58
CA LEU A 62 -20.28 3.70 20.30
C LEU A 62 -18.85 4.07 20.69
N LEU A 63 -18.14 4.76 19.80
CA LEU A 63 -16.74 5.16 20.00
C LEU A 63 -16.60 6.49 20.75
N GLY A 64 -17.69 7.25 20.90
CA GLY A 64 -17.67 8.58 21.51
C GLY A 64 -16.85 9.60 20.71
N ALA A 65 -16.66 9.38 19.40
CA ALA A 65 -15.82 10.20 18.55
C ALA A 65 -16.39 10.33 17.14
N ARG A 66 -16.23 11.50 16.53
CA ARG A 66 -16.49 11.67 15.10
C ARG A 66 -15.39 11.07 14.28
N LEU A 67 -15.78 10.30 13.27
CA LEU A 67 -14.87 9.59 12.35
C LEU A 67 -14.75 10.32 11.02
N LEU A 68 -15.80 11.04 10.63
CA LEU A 68 -15.92 11.70 9.35
C LEU A 68 -16.29 13.17 9.54
N ASP A 69 -15.55 14.06 8.88
CA ASP A 69 -15.93 15.44 8.69
C ASP A 69 -16.83 15.55 7.46
N ARG A 70 -18.06 16.05 7.71
CA ARG A 70 -19.07 16.22 6.68
C ARG A 70 -19.06 17.67 6.23
N ASP A 71 -18.21 18.04 5.33
CA ASP A 71 -18.38 19.31 4.63
C ASP A 71 -19.30 19.10 3.41
N ALA A 72 -20.05 20.14 3.03
CA ALA A 72 -21.14 20.04 2.03
C ALA A 72 -20.71 19.48 0.65
N ARG A 73 -19.41 19.33 0.39
CA ARG A 73 -18.87 18.89 -0.89
C ARG A 73 -17.96 17.67 -0.82
N ASN A 74 -17.39 17.32 0.35
CA ASN A 74 -16.47 16.20 0.49
C ASN A 74 -16.64 15.52 1.86
N VAL A 75 -16.36 14.20 1.89
CA VAL A 75 -16.24 13.43 3.13
C VAL A 75 -14.76 13.25 3.40
N ALA A 76 -14.26 13.85 4.46
CA ALA A 76 -12.89 13.69 4.93
C ALA A 76 -12.85 12.86 6.22
N LEU A 77 -11.71 12.23 6.50
CA LEU A 77 -11.46 11.53 7.75
C LEU A 77 -11.03 12.53 8.83
N THR A 78 -11.49 12.29 10.06
CA THR A 78 -10.88 12.88 11.25
C THR A 78 -9.64 12.09 11.66
N SER A 79 -8.82 12.57 12.60
CA SER A 79 -7.70 11.82 13.16
C SER A 79 -8.13 10.48 13.80
N GLN A 80 -9.30 10.48 14.46
CA GLN A 80 -9.92 9.26 14.99
C GLN A 80 -10.40 8.34 13.86
N GLY A 81 -10.91 8.90 12.77
CA GLY A 81 -11.29 8.17 11.57
C GLY A 81 -10.10 7.48 10.91
N GLU A 82 -8.96 8.15 10.81
CA GLU A 82 -7.71 7.55 10.29
C GLU A 82 -7.25 6.37 11.16
N THR A 83 -7.25 6.57 12.48
CA THR A 83 -6.92 5.50 13.44
C THR A 83 -7.86 4.30 13.29
N LEU A 84 -9.17 4.56 13.23
CA LEU A 84 -10.15 3.47 13.07
C LEU A 84 -10.00 2.78 11.71
N LEU A 85 -9.67 3.48 10.63
CA LEU A 85 -9.57 2.89 9.29
C LEU A 85 -8.56 1.74 9.25
N GLY A 86 -7.39 1.93 9.87
CA GLY A 86 -6.39 0.88 10.02
C GLY A 86 -6.93 -0.34 10.79
N GLN A 87 -7.55 -0.10 11.96
CA GLN A 87 -8.10 -1.17 12.78
C GLN A 87 -9.31 -1.87 12.13
N ALA A 88 -10.18 -1.10 11.45
CA ALA A 88 -11.34 -1.64 10.74
C ALA A 88 -10.91 -2.61 9.63
N ARG A 89 -9.88 -2.26 8.85
CA ARG A 89 -9.32 -3.16 7.82
C ARG A 89 -8.79 -4.46 8.42
N ARG A 90 -8.07 -4.40 9.56
CA ARG A 90 -7.58 -5.60 10.26
C ARG A 90 -8.70 -6.51 10.73
N LEU A 91 -9.72 -5.94 11.40
CA LEU A 91 -10.86 -6.70 11.92
C LEU A 91 -11.65 -7.35 10.79
N LEU A 92 -11.88 -6.63 9.68
CA LEU A 92 -12.56 -7.17 8.51
C LEU A 92 -11.75 -8.28 7.84
N GLY A 93 -10.43 -8.11 7.74
CA GLY A 93 -9.53 -9.14 7.22
C GLY A 93 -9.59 -10.42 8.07
N LEU A 94 -9.46 -10.30 9.40
CA LEU A 94 -9.56 -11.44 10.31
C LEU A 94 -10.93 -12.15 10.23
N ASN A 95 -12.02 -11.37 10.10
CA ASN A 95 -13.36 -11.94 9.87
C ASN A 95 -13.41 -12.75 8.57
N ASP A 96 -12.86 -12.21 7.48
CA ASP A 96 -12.90 -12.84 6.17
C ASP A 96 -11.99 -14.10 6.14
N GLU A 97 -10.84 -14.08 6.82
CA GLU A 97 -9.99 -15.25 7.06
C GLU A 97 -10.74 -16.32 7.86
N THR A 98 -11.39 -15.93 8.95
CA THR A 98 -12.16 -16.86 9.79
C THR A 98 -13.27 -17.53 8.97
N LEU A 99 -14.01 -16.76 8.17
CA LEU A 99 -15.05 -17.31 7.29
C LEU A 99 -14.48 -18.24 6.22
N ALA A 100 -13.26 -17.96 5.73
CA ALA A 100 -12.59 -18.80 4.74
C ALA A 100 -12.27 -20.21 5.30
N ILE A 101 -11.88 -20.30 6.58
CA ILE A 101 -11.60 -21.59 7.26
C ILE A 101 -12.83 -22.52 7.25
N PHE A 102 -14.04 -21.95 7.34
CA PHE A 102 -15.29 -22.71 7.40
C PHE A 102 -15.96 -22.92 6.03
N ARG A 103 -15.37 -22.41 4.94
CA ARG A 103 -15.86 -22.71 3.58
C ARG A 103 -15.64 -24.21 3.28
N LYS A 104 -16.70 -24.90 2.84
CA LYS A 104 -16.66 -26.34 2.57
C LYS A 104 -15.73 -26.74 1.40
N SER A 105 -15.30 -25.80 0.57
CA SER A 105 -14.29 -26.02 -0.48
C SER A 105 -13.31 -24.87 -0.44
N PRO A 106 -12.00 -25.13 -0.26
CA PRO A 106 -10.99 -24.10 -0.43
C PRO A 106 -11.08 -23.59 -1.88
N LEU A 107 -10.89 -22.27 -2.04
CA LEU A 107 -10.81 -21.70 -3.38
C LEU A 107 -9.71 -22.40 -4.16
N ALA A 108 -10.03 -22.79 -5.38
CA ALA A 108 -9.10 -23.43 -6.30
C ALA A 108 -9.18 -22.71 -7.65
N GLY A 109 -8.10 -22.73 -8.38
CA GLY A 109 -8.02 -22.13 -9.70
C GLY A 109 -6.69 -21.50 -9.98
N ARG A 110 -6.64 -20.67 -11.01
CA ARG A 110 -5.43 -19.98 -11.47
C ARG A 110 -5.62 -18.48 -11.31
N LEU A 111 -4.66 -17.84 -10.62
CA LEU A 111 -4.61 -16.40 -10.40
C LEU A 111 -3.41 -15.84 -11.13
N SER A 112 -3.59 -14.84 -11.99
CA SER A 112 -2.50 -14.14 -12.65
C SER A 112 -2.22 -12.82 -11.92
N LEU A 113 -1.00 -12.68 -11.38
CA LEU A 113 -0.50 -11.53 -10.67
C LEU A 113 0.59 -10.83 -11.47
N ALA A 114 0.46 -9.55 -11.69
CA ALA A 114 1.52 -8.72 -12.28
C ALA A 114 2.05 -7.71 -11.25
N ALA A 115 3.36 -7.46 -11.28
CA ALA A 115 4.02 -6.50 -10.40
C ALA A 115 5.29 -5.92 -11.05
N PRO A 116 5.73 -4.71 -10.67
CA PRO A 116 7.09 -4.26 -10.91
C PRO A 116 8.12 -5.15 -10.23
N HIS A 117 9.33 -5.19 -10.79
CA HIS A 117 10.40 -6.07 -10.30
C HIS A 117 10.73 -5.86 -8.82
N ASP A 118 10.76 -4.62 -8.34
CA ASP A 118 11.01 -4.24 -6.94
C ASP A 118 9.91 -4.77 -6.01
N LEU A 119 8.64 -4.58 -6.35
CA LEU A 119 7.50 -5.10 -5.59
C LEU A 119 7.42 -6.63 -5.68
N GLY A 120 7.79 -7.20 -6.82
CA GLY A 120 7.88 -8.64 -7.03
C GLY A 120 8.85 -9.34 -6.06
N VAL A 121 9.94 -8.68 -5.72
CA VAL A 121 10.94 -9.20 -4.79
C VAL A 121 10.61 -8.86 -3.33
N SER A 122 10.08 -7.66 -3.07
CA SER A 122 9.88 -7.17 -1.70
C SER A 122 8.55 -7.56 -1.08
N LEU A 123 7.44 -7.48 -1.83
CA LEU A 123 6.08 -7.66 -1.29
C LEU A 123 5.43 -8.99 -1.70
N VAL A 124 5.56 -9.38 -2.96
CA VAL A 124 4.88 -10.56 -3.50
C VAL A 124 5.18 -11.84 -2.72
N PRO A 125 6.42 -12.13 -2.24
CA PRO A 125 6.69 -13.34 -1.48
C PRO A 125 5.87 -13.48 -0.20
N GLY A 126 5.66 -12.38 0.55
CA GLY A 126 4.82 -12.37 1.75
C GLY A 126 3.36 -12.71 1.41
N PHE A 127 2.82 -12.07 0.39
CA PHE A 127 1.46 -12.31 -0.09
C PHE A 127 1.24 -13.75 -0.59
N LEU A 128 2.19 -14.31 -1.34
CA LEU A 128 2.11 -15.68 -1.82
C LEU A 128 2.15 -16.71 -0.69
N ARG A 129 2.99 -16.48 0.32
CA ARG A 129 3.05 -17.33 1.51
C ARG A 129 1.69 -17.37 2.19
N ARG A 130 1.11 -16.20 2.46
CA ARG A 130 -0.18 -16.10 3.12
C ARG A 130 -1.32 -16.71 2.30
N LEU A 131 -1.31 -16.50 0.98
CA LEU A 131 -2.27 -17.13 0.10
C LEU A 131 -2.19 -18.66 0.16
N ALA A 132 -0.99 -19.22 0.13
CA ALA A 132 -0.77 -20.67 0.20
C ALA A 132 -1.24 -21.28 1.53
N GLU A 133 -1.10 -20.54 2.65
CA GLU A 133 -1.60 -20.96 3.97
C GLU A 133 -3.14 -21.04 4.01
N VAL A 134 -3.84 -20.08 3.41
CA VAL A 134 -5.30 -19.96 3.47
C VAL A 134 -5.99 -20.70 2.31
N HIS A 135 -5.40 -20.67 1.12
CA HIS A 135 -5.96 -21.22 -0.12
C HIS A 135 -4.91 -22.06 -0.88
N PRO A 136 -4.52 -23.22 -0.37
CA PRO A 136 -3.42 -24.04 -0.92
C PRO A 136 -3.68 -24.57 -2.34
N ASN A 137 -4.93 -24.54 -2.81
CA ASN A 137 -5.32 -25.04 -4.13
C ASN A 137 -5.32 -23.94 -5.23
N ILE A 138 -4.89 -22.71 -4.90
CA ILE A 138 -4.75 -21.66 -5.90
C ILE A 138 -3.35 -21.73 -6.50
N GLN A 139 -3.30 -21.90 -7.82
CA GLN A 139 -2.07 -21.73 -8.59
C GLN A 139 -1.90 -20.24 -8.94
N VAL A 140 -0.72 -19.68 -8.67
CA VAL A 140 -0.43 -18.27 -9.00
C VAL A 140 0.65 -18.21 -10.09
N ASP A 141 0.29 -17.48 -11.16
CA ASP A 141 1.25 -17.08 -12.19
C ASP A 141 1.69 -15.64 -11.92
N VAL A 142 2.95 -15.44 -11.62
CA VAL A 142 3.52 -14.11 -11.38
C VAL A 142 4.26 -13.62 -12.62
N ARG A 143 3.96 -12.42 -13.07
CA ARG A 143 4.69 -11.73 -14.13
C ARG A 143 5.23 -10.41 -13.62
N LEU A 144 6.52 -10.19 -13.86
CA LEU A 144 7.18 -8.95 -13.48
C LEU A 144 7.42 -8.09 -14.73
N GLY A 145 7.24 -6.77 -14.57
CA GLY A 145 7.38 -5.82 -15.67
C GLY A 145 7.50 -4.38 -15.17
N THR A 146 7.27 -3.42 -16.04
CA THR A 146 7.18 -2.00 -15.66
C THR A 146 5.78 -1.67 -15.11
N SER A 147 5.66 -0.65 -14.27
CA SER A 147 4.34 -0.22 -13.74
C SER A 147 3.34 0.10 -14.85
N ASP A 148 3.78 0.70 -15.95
CA ASP A 148 2.92 0.98 -17.11
C ASP A 148 2.41 -0.30 -17.78
N ALA A 149 3.29 -1.28 -18.03
CA ALA A 149 2.89 -2.57 -18.59
C ALA A 149 1.93 -3.33 -17.67
N VAL A 150 2.13 -3.25 -16.36
CA VAL A 150 1.26 -3.85 -15.34
C VAL A 150 -0.12 -3.20 -15.33
N GLN A 151 -0.19 -1.87 -15.33
CA GLN A 151 -1.45 -1.12 -15.38
C GLN A 151 -2.23 -1.37 -16.68
N LYS A 152 -1.53 -1.44 -17.81
CA LYS A 152 -2.14 -1.79 -19.09
C LYS A 152 -2.70 -3.21 -19.06
N GLY A 153 -1.94 -4.19 -18.56
CA GLY A 153 -2.36 -5.58 -18.53
C GLY A 153 -3.54 -5.86 -17.62
N ILE A 154 -3.74 -5.12 -16.51
CA ILE A 154 -4.96 -5.24 -15.71
C ILE A 154 -6.15 -4.60 -16.42
N THR A 155 -5.93 -3.51 -17.14
CA THR A 155 -6.99 -2.80 -17.89
C THR A 155 -7.51 -3.60 -19.07
N ASP A 156 -6.63 -4.32 -19.77
CA ASP A 156 -6.98 -5.17 -20.92
C ASP A 156 -7.39 -6.61 -20.52
N GLY A 157 -7.39 -6.93 -19.23
CA GLY A 157 -7.79 -8.25 -18.71
C GLY A 157 -6.73 -9.34 -18.83
N SER A 158 -5.47 -8.99 -19.11
CA SER A 158 -4.36 -9.96 -19.17
C SER A 158 -3.98 -10.50 -17.79
N PHE A 159 -4.30 -9.77 -16.71
CA PHE A 159 -4.02 -10.14 -15.33
C PHE A 159 -5.27 -10.04 -14.46
N SER A 160 -5.36 -10.89 -13.47
CA SER A 160 -6.42 -10.83 -12.44
C SER A 160 -6.09 -9.85 -11.31
N LEU A 161 -4.78 -9.65 -11.05
CA LEU A 161 -4.25 -8.76 -10.03
C LEU A 161 -3.05 -8.00 -10.56
N ALA A 162 -2.94 -6.75 -10.16
CA ALA A 162 -1.82 -5.88 -10.49
C ALA A 162 -1.37 -5.10 -9.25
N LEU A 163 -0.08 -5.19 -8.94
CA LEU A 163 0.61 -4.26 -8.04
C LEU A 163 1.35 -3.25 -8.92
N PHE A 164 1.40 -1.99 -8.54
CA PHE A 164 2.16 -0.99 -9.28
C PHE A 164 2.52 0.21 -8.41
N ASN A 165 3.59 0.88 -8.80
CA ASN A 165 4.02 2.15 -8.23
C ASN A 165 3.41 3.30 -9.03
N ASP A 166 2.98 4.34 -8.33
CA ASP A 166 2.41 5.53 -8.96
C ASP A 166 2.75 6.79 -8.17
N VAL A 167 2.61 7.95 -8.81
CA VAL A 167 2.82 9.27 -8.19
C VAL A 167 1.57 10.11 -8.44
N GLY A 168 0.96 10.61 -7.37
CA GLY A 168 -0.29 11.36 -7.46
C GLY A 168 -1.53 10.49 -7.69
N PRO A 169 -2.59 11.00 -8.32
CA PRO A 169 -3.82 10.26 -8.57
C PRO A 169 -3.60 9.08 -9.51
N SER A 170 -4.23 7.93 -9.22
CA SER A 170 -4.15 6.76 -10.11
C SER A 170 -4.95 6.98 -11.39
N ALA A 171 -4.38 6.56 -12.51
CA ALA A 171 -5.07 6.57 -13.81
C ALA A 171 -6.14 5.48 -13.95
N ILE A 172 -6.06 4.43 -13.14
CA ILE A 172 -7.00 3.29 -13.13
C ILE A 172 -7.60 3.10 -11.74
N PRO A 173 -8.79 2.46 -11.64
CA PRO A 173 -9.35 2.08 -10.35
C PRO A 173 -8.38 1.17 -9.60
N ALA A 174 -7.89 1.62 -8.45
CA ALA A 174 -6.94 0.88 -7.62
C ALA A 174 -7.11 1.24 -6.15
N ARG A 175 -6.61 0.37 -5.29
CA ARG A 175 -6.54 0.58 -3.85
C ARG A 175 -5.12 0.97 -3.47
N ASP A 176 -4.97 2.04 -2.70
CA ASP A 176 -3.69 2.36 -2.07
C ASP A 176 -3.39 1.32 -0.98
N LEU A 177 -2.23 0.71 -1.05
CA LEU A 177 -1.71 -0.19 -0.01
C LEU A 177 -0.94 0.62 1.03
N PHE A 178 0.04 1.37 0.60
CA PHE A 178 0.80 2.33 1.40
C PHE A 178 1.49 3.34 0.50
N SER A 179 2.13 4.34 1.13
CA SER A 179 2.94 5.34 0.44
C SER A 179 4.28 5.47 1.15
N GLU A 180 5.31 5.79 0.39
CA GLU A 180 6.63 6.06 0.94
C GLU A 180 7.29 7.28 0.24
N PRO A 181 8.27 7.92 0.88
CA PRO A 181 8.98 9.03 0.27
C PRO A 181 9.80 8.58 -0.93
N LEU A 182 9.67 9.28 -2.04
CA LEU A 182 10.65 9.24 -3.13
C LEU A 182 11.80 10.19 -2.77
N LYS A 183 13.03 9.73 -2.86
CA LYS A 183 14.23 10.48 -2.45
C LYS A 183 15.31 10.40 -3.50
N TRP A 184 16.17 11.42 -3.54
CA TRP A 184 17.40 11.35 -4.31
C TRP A 184 18.39 10.47 -3.57
N LEU A 185 18.67 9.28 -4.11
CA LEU A 185 19.63 8.36 -3.55
C LEU A 185 20.98 8.49 -4.25
N ILE A 186 22.05 8.47 -3.45
CA ILE A 186 23.43 8.58 -3.86
C ILE A 186 24.29 7.50 -3.21
N LEU A 187 25.46 7.24 -3.76
CA LEU A 187 26.50 6.48 -3.07
C LEU A 187 27.00 7.29 -1.87
N ASP A 188 27.09 6.68 -0.69
CA ASP A 188 27.70 7.34 0.48
C ASP A 188 29.16 7.69 0.19
N GLY A 189 29.53 8.97 0.33
CA GLY A 189 30.84 9.48 -0.05
C GLY A 189 31.10 9.55 -1.57
N GLY A 190 30.09 9.29 -2.40
CA GLY A 190 30.18 9.38 -3.86
C GLY A 190 30.27 10.82 -4.37
N ARG A 191 30.80 11.00 -5.57
CA ARG A 191 31.06 12.29 -6.20
C ARG A 191 30.14 12.59 -7.39
N ALA A 192 29.31 11.66 -7.82
CA ALA A 192 28.38 11.87 -8.93
C ALA A 192 27.44 13.04 -8.68
N VAL A 193 26.98 13.25 -7.45
CA VAL A 193 26.09 14.35 -7.05
C VAL A 193 26.72 15.73 -7.12
N GLU A 194 28.08 15.82 -7.10
CA GLU A 194 28.85 17.08 -7.13
C GLU A 194 29.02 17.60 -8.55
N GLN A 195 28.70 16.83 -9.58
CA GLN A 195 28.88 17.25 -10.97
C GLN A 195 27.92 18.39 -11.31
N GLU A 196 28.41 19.40 -12.01
CA GLU A 196 27.63 20.54 -12.49
C GLU A 196 26.48 20.06 -13.38
N LEU A 197 26.76 19.19 -14.33
CA LEU A 197 25.77 18.48 -15.14
C LEU A 197 25.43 17.17 -14.45
N LEU A 198 24.36 17.19 -13.64
CA LEU A 198 23.97 16.11 -12.74
C LEU A 198 23.72 14.80 -13.49
N PRO A 199 24.50 13.73 -13.27
CA PRO A 199 24.28 12.46 -13.94
C PRO A 199 23.13 11.69 -13.28
N LEU A 200 22.11 11.32 -14.06
CA LEU A 200 20.97 10.58 -13.57
C LEU A 200 20.98 9.13 -14.05
N ALA A 201 20.65 8.21 -13.14
CA ALA A 201 20.14 6.90 -13.48
C ALA A 201 18.61 6.94 -13.43
N VAL A 202 17.98 6.60 -14.54
CA VAL A 202 16.51 6.69 -14.68
C VAL A 202 15.92 5.39 -15.20
N ALA A 203 14.65 5.20 -14.92
CA ALA A 203 13.85 4.15 -15.55
C ALA A 203 13.54 4.49 -17.02
N GLU A 204 12.91 3.56 -17.72
CA GLU A 204 12.38 3.80 -19.06
C GLU A 204 11.28 4.87 -19.08
N ILE A 205 10.94 5.36 -20.27
CA ILE A 205 9.83 6.30 -20.48
C ILE A 205 8.52 5.64 -20.03
N GLY A 206 7.67 6.43 -19.35
CA GLY A 206 6.43 5.93 -18.75
C GLY A 206 6.55 5.55 -17.27
N CYS A 207 7.74 5.63 -16.67
CA CYS A 207 7.91 5.45 -15.24
C CYS A 207 7.56 6.73 -14.47
N ALA A 208 6.60 6.64 -13.54
CA ALA A 208 6.16 7.77 -12.72
C ALA A 208 7.29 8.41 -11.90
N TRP A 209 8.25 7.63 -11.43
CA TRP A 209 9.41 8.15 -10.69
C TRP A 209 10.36 8.96 -11.59
N ARG A 210 10.59 8.46 -12.82
CA ARG A 210 11.36 9.21 -13.83
C ARG A 210 10.72 10.57 -14.10
N ASP A 211 9.43 10.57 -14.38
CA ASP A 211 8.71 11.80 -14.73
C ASP A 211 8.69 12.78 -13.57
N ALA A 212 8.50 12.30 -12.33
CA ALA A 212 8.58 13.12 -11.12
C ALA A 212 9.98 13.72 -10.93
N ALA A 213 11.03 12.92 -11.10
CA ALA A 213 12.42 13.36 -10.98
C ALA A 213 12.78 14.45 -12.01
N LEU A 214 12.48 14.19 -13.28
CA LEU A 214 12.79 15.14 -14.36
C LEU A 214 12.00 16.44 -14.20
N LYS A 215 10.71 16.36 -13.84
CA LYS A 215 9.87 17.52 -13.56
C LYS A 215 10.42 18.36 -12.39
N ALA A 216 10.83 17.71 -11.30
CA ALA A 216 11.39 18.40 -10.15
C ALA A 216 12.68 19.17 -10.52
N LEU A 217 13.61 18.53 -11.24
CA LEU A 217 14.85 19.17 -11.69
C LEU A 217 14.59 20.32 -12.67
N GLN A 218 13.65 20.15 -13.61
CA GLN A 218 13.25 21.21 -14.54
C GLN A 218 12.67 22.42 -13.79
N THR A 219 11.79 22.18 -12.82
CA THR A 219 11.19 23.24 -12.00
C THR A 219 12.25 24.00 -11.19
N ALA A 220 13.27 23.30 -10.70
CA ALA A 220 14.39 23.87 -9.97
C ALA A 220 15.49 24.47 -10.87
N ASN A 221 15.33 24.45 -12.20
CA ASN A 221 16.33 24.84 -13.18
C ASN A 221 17.70 24.16 -12.97
N ARG A 222 17.71 22.92 -12.46
CA ARG A 222 18.92 22.13 -12.26
C ARG A 222 19.26 21.38 -13.53
N THR A 223 20.46 21.61 -14.07
CA THR A 223 20.95 20.93 -15.27
C THR A 223 21.30 19.47 -14.98
N TYR A 224 20.92 18.59 -15.87
CA TYR A 224 21.16 17.15 -15.72
C TYR A 224 21.41 16.48 -17.07
N ARG A 225 21.98 15.29 -17.03
CA ARG A 225 22.06 14.37 -18.16
C ARG A 225 21.58 12.98 -17.74
N VAL A 226 20.95 12.24 -18.62
CA VAL A 226 20.71 10.81 -18.40
C VAL A 226 22.04 10.10 -18.67
N ALA A 227 22.65 9.61 -17.60
CA ALA A 227 23.93 8.89 -17.66
C ALA A 227 23.72 7.38 -17.77
N TYR A 228 22.60 6.89 -17.22
CA TYR A 228 22.26 5.48 -17.18
C TYR A 228 20.75 5.29 -17.29
N SER A 229 20.33 4.25 -17.98
CA SER A 229 18.91 3.87 -18.12
C SER A 229 18.75 2.37 -17.86
N SER A 230 17.71 2.01 -17.09
CA SER A 230 17.39 0.61 -16.80
C SER A 230 15.88 0.46 -16.63
N ASP A 231 15.35 -0.68 -17.03
CA ASP A 231 13.95 -1.07 -16.83
C ASP A 231 13.63 -1.46 -15.37
N THR A 232 14.67 -1.62 -14.53
CA THR A 232 14.52 -2.00 -13.13
C THR A 232 15.18 -1.01 -12.18
N SER A 233 14.63 -0.85 -10.98
CA SER A 233 15.23 -0.08 -9.89
C SER A 233 16.60 -0.64 -9.48
N MET A 234 16.79 -1.95 -9.56
CA MET A 234 18.07 -2.59 -9.25
C MET A 234 19.19 -2.20 -10.22
N GLY A 235 18.86 -2.01 -11.51
CA GLY A 235 19.82 -1.47 -12.47
C GLY A 235 20.20 -0.02 -12.14
N GLN A 236 19.26 0.80 -11.72
CA GLN A 236 19.54 2.17 -11.26
C GLN A 236 20.41 2.16 -9.99
N VAL A 237 20.13 1.28 -9.02
CA VAL A 237 20.96 1.07 -7.83
C VAL A 237 22.39 0.66 -8.21
N ALA A 238 22.57 -0.18 -9.21
CA ALA A 238 23.90 -0.57 -9.68
C ALA A 238 24.70 0.65 -10.22
N ALA A 239 24.05 1.55 -10.96
CA ALA A 239 24.69 2.78 -11.43
C ALA A 239 25.09 3.72 -10.29
N ILE A 240 24.23 3.83 -9.24
CA ILE A 240 24.58 4.64 -8.06
C ILE A 240 25.75 4.02 -7.31
N ARG A 241 25.74 2.70 -7.08
CA ARG A 241 26.84 2.00 -6.38
C ARG A 241 28.18 2.08 -7.12
N ALA A 242 28.14 2.29 -8.42
CA ALA A 242 29.32 2.53 -9.23
C ALA A 242 29.75 4.01 -9.27
N ASP A 243 29.06 4.90 -8.54
CA ASP A 243 29.23 6.36 -8.55
C ASP A 243 29.14 6.98 -9.95
N LEU A 244 28.31 6.38 -10.82
CA LEU A 244 28.10 6.88 -12.18
C LEU A 244 26.95 7.87 -12.27
N ALA A 245 26.01 7.80 -11.33
CA ALA A 245 24.79 8.60 -11.35
C ALA A 245 24.12 8.66 -9.98
N ILE A 246 23.15 9.56 -9.84
CA ILE A 246 22.17 9.55 -8.76
C ILE A 246 20.81 9.13 -9.31
N ALA A 247 19.88 8.72 -8.46
CA ALA A 247 18.52 8.39 -8.90
C ALA A 247 17.46 8.83 -7.90
N ALA A 248 16.24 9.07 -8.42
CA ALA A 248 15.02 9.25 -7.62
C ALA A 248 14.40 7.89 -7.37
N LEU A 249 14.53 7.37 -6.16
CA LEU A 249 14.07 6.03 -5.77
C LEU A 249 13.33 6.08 -4.43
N PRO A 250 12.48 5.08 -4.13
CA PRO A 250 11.86 4.93 -2.80
C PRO A 250 12.92 4.84 -1.70
N LEU A 251 12.63 5.47 -0.57
CA LEU A 251 13.55 5.47 0.58
C LEU A 251 13.79 4.05 1.13
N SER A 252 12.86 3.13 0.93
CA SER A 252 13.00 1.72 1.31
C SER A 252 14.16 0.99 0.60
N LEU A 253 14.66 1.53 -0.51
CA LEU A 253 15.84 1.00 -1.21
C LEU A 253 17.17 1.53 -0.66
N ALA A 254 17.14 2.48 0.29
CA ALA A 254 18.35 2.96 0.95
C ALA A 254 18.95 1.88 1.86
N ASP A 255 20.26 1.85 1.91
CA ASP A 255 21.04 0.97 2.77
C ASP A 255 22.28 1.71 3.33
N ARG A 256 23.26 0.97 3.86
CA ARG A 256 24.49 1.57 4.45
C ARG A 256 25.33 2.36 3.45
N ASN A 257 25.29 1.99 2.17
CA ASN A 257 26.09 2.60 1.11
C ASN A 257 25.24 3.41 0.13
N LEU A 258 23.93 3.23 0.16
CA LEU A 258 22.96 3.92 -0.66
C LEU A 258 22.12 4.83 0.23
N VAL A 259 22.43 6.10 0.26
CA VAL A 259 21.86 7.05 1.22
C VAL A 259 21.07 8.16 0.53
N GLU A 260 20.16 8.78 1.28
CA GLU A 260 19.49 10.01 0.83
C GLU A 260 20.55 11.12 0.66
N ALA A 261 20.49 11.84 -0.44
CA ALA A 261 21.39 12.96 -0.71
C ALA A 261 21.25 14.03 0.38
N PRO A 262 22.34 14.42 1.04
CA PRO A 262 22.32 15.48 2.04
C PRO A 262 21.76 16.81 1.51
N ALA A 263 21.08 17.56 2.37
CA ALA A 263 20.39 18.80 2.01
C ALA A 263 21.29 19.88 1.38
N HIS A 264 22.59 19.87 1.68
CA HIS A 264 23.54 20.85 1.13
C HIS A 264 23.75 20.75 -0.40
N TYR A 265 23.35 19.62 -1.02
CA TYR A 265 23.37 19.50 -2.49
C TYR A 265 22.20 20.22 -3.17
N ASN A 266 21.26 20.77 -2.41
CA ASN A 266 20.12 21.54 -2.89
C ASN A 266 19.34 20.86 -4.02
N LEU A 267 19.13 19.55 -3.91
CA LEU A 267 18.27 18.82 -4.83
C LEU A 267 16.79 19.13 -4.54
N PRO A 268 15.94 19.24 -5.56
CA PRO A 268 14.52 19.54 -5.36
C PRO A 268 13.81 18.41 -4.63
N GLU A 269 12.78 18.76 -3.86
CA GLU A 269 11.93 17.78 -3.20
C GLU A 269 11.21 16.90 -4.23
N LEU A 270 11.02 15.64 -3.86
CA LEU A 270 10.29 14.65 -4.64
C LEU A 270 8.97 14.30 -3.94
N PRO A 271 7.93 13.94 -4.71
CA PRO A 271 6.64 13.56 -4.15
C PRO A 271 6.71 12.20 -3.44
N LEU A 272 5.60 11.81 -2.78
CA LEU A 272 5.42 10.44 -2.33
C LEU A 272 5.17 9.53 -3.52
N THR A 273 5.69 8.32 -3.47
CA THR A 273 5.26 7.21 -4.31
C THR A 273 4.20 6.39 -3.59
N HIS A 274 3.18 5.96 -4.32
CA HIS A 274 2.07 5.16 -3.82
C HIS A 274 2.20 3.76 -4.37
N ILE A 275 2.19 2.77 -3.51
CA ILE A 275 2.07 1.37 -3.90
C ILE A 275 0.60 1.02 -3.92
N ARG A 276 0.12 0.59 -5.08
CA ARG A 276 -1.29 0.35 -5.37
C ARG A 276 -1.55 -1.06 -5.84
N MET A 277 -2.79 -1.49 -5.63
CA MET A 277 -3.29 -2.76 -6.13
C MET A 277 -4.61 -2.55 -6.86
N ALA A 278 -4.69 -3.14 -8.05
CA ALA A 278 -5.92 -3.27 -8.82
C ALA A 278 -6.28 -4.75 -9.01
N ASP A 279 -7.56 -5.05 -9.14
CA ASP A 279 -8.08 -6.40 -9.38
C ASP A 279 -9.20 -6.40 -10.43
N ASP A 280 -9.42 -7.55 -11.07
CA ASP A 280 -10.45 -7.76 -12.09
C ASP A 280 -11.85 -8.02 -11.47
N GLY A 281 -11.97 -8.01 -10.15
CA GLY A 281 -13.21 -8.30 -9.43
C GLY A 281 -13.59 -9.78 -9.37
N SER A 282 -12.75 -10.70 -9.85
CA SER A 282 -12.97 -12.15 -9.71
C SER A 282 -12.94 -12.60 -8.24
N GLU A 283 -13.51 -13.76 -7.95
CA GLU A 283 -13.54 -14.29 -6.58
C GLU A 283 -12.14 -14.55 -6.04
N LEU A 284 -11.24 -15.10 -6.87
CA LEU A 284 -9.85 -15.34 -6.51
C LEU A 284 -9.07 -14.07 -6.24
N ALA A 285 -9.26 -13.05 -7.09
CA ALA A 285 -8.63 -11.75 -6.93
C ALA A 285 -9.12 -11.05 -5.65
N ARG A 286 -10.42 -11.10 -5.36
CA ARG A 286 -10.98 -10.55 -4.10
C ARG A 286 -10.47 -11.27 -2.86
N ALA A 287 -10.32 -12.60 -2.90
CA ALA A 287 -9.74 -13.37 -1.81
C ALA A 287 -8.30 -12.94 -1.52
N PHE A 288 -7.48 -12.78 -2.58
CA PHE A 288 -6.12 -12.27 -2.46
C PHE A 288 -6.09 -10.85 -1.89
N THR A 289 -6.94 -9.96 -2.41
CA THR A 289 -7.03 -8.56 -1.96
C THR A 289 -7.39 -8.46 -0.47
N ALA A 290 -8.26 -9.35 0.02
CA ALA A 290 -8.61 -9.42 1.44
C ALA A 290 -7.42 -9.82 2.31
N LEU A 291 -6.61 -10.80 1.87
CA LEU A 291 -5.40 -11.22 2.58
C LEU A 291 -4.36 -10.10 2.65
N VAL A 292 -4.10 -9.43 1.53
CA VAL A 292 -3.14 -8.31 1.47
C VAL A 292 -3.54 -7.16 2.40
N ALA A 293 -4.83 -6.83 2.47
CA ALA A 293 -5.33 -5.77 3.35
C ALA A 293 -5.02 -6.03 4.84
N THR A 294 -4.93 -7.30 5.24
CA THR A 294 -4.61 -7.69 6.62
C THR A 294 -3.13 -7.53 6.94
N GLU A 295 -2.24 -7.83 5.98
CA GLU A 295 -0.78 -7.77 6.19
C GLU A 295 -0.21 -6.35 6.16
N MET A 296 -0.79 -5.48 5.33
CA MET A 296 -0.28 -4.12 5.11
C MET A 296 -0.60 -3.13 6.24
N THR A 297 -1.25 -3.58 7.31
CA THR A 297 -1.41 -2.74 8.49
C THR A 297 -0.09 -2.72 9.26
N PRO A 298 0.52 -1.54 9.54
CA PRO A 298 1.79 -1.47 10.25
C PRO A 298 1.69 -2.23 11.58
N ARG A 299 2.49 -3.27 11.76
CA ARG A 299 2.74 -3.78 13.11
C ARG A 299 3.43 -2.65 13.87
N PRO A 300 3.04 -2.34 15.12
CA PRO A 300 3.86 -1.51 15.97
C PRO A 300 5.27 -2.13 15.91
N ARG A 301 6.27 -1.34 15.52
CA ARG A 301 7.66 -1.77 15.72
C ARG A 301 7.77 -2.05 17.20
N ASP A 302 7.94 -3.31 17.56
CA ASP A 302 8.43 -3.67 18.86
C ASP A 302 9.69 -2.83 19.07
N ALA A 303 9.66 -1.99 20.08
CA ALA A 303 10.82 -1.29 20.57
C ALA A 303 11.77 -2.41 21.06
N ALA A 304 12.63 -2.86 20.18
CA ALA A 304 13.68 -3.81 20.50
C ALA A 304 14.89 -3.00 20.93
N GLU A 305 15.27 -3.27 22.15
CA GLU A 305 16.46 -2.95 22.94
C GLU A 305 17.75 -2.67 22.17
#